data_3d9ed1e769f099f2761ff4d708a6d54d
#
_entry.id   3d9ed1e769f099f2761ff4d708a6d54d
#
_cell.length_a   1.000
_cell.length_b   1.000
_cell.length_c   1.000
_cell.angle_alpha   90.00
_cell.angle_beta   90.00
_cell.angle_gamma   90.00
#
_symmetry.space_group_name_H-M   'P 1'
#
loop_
_entity.id
_entity.type
_entity.pdbx_description
1 polymer ?
#
loop_
_entity_poly.entity_id
_entity_poly.type
_entity_poly.pdbx_seq_one_letter_code
_entity_poly.pdbx_strand_id
1 'polypeptide(L)'
;MKKVKTLNLLALIVNTLVVVLEIMAISFFFTRDTQSVLGVSGFTCFRYFTTDSNIIAALGCLVQIPFCIKALRSGKNELPAWANKLKYVGTVLVTLTMLVVVCYLIPVQGVGLMTASSNLYLHILCPPLVILSFLLLEKGEIKKRDALWSTGTVLIYAIVYLIMVVAIGPDKGGWPDFYNFNDNNTWPYFFVGMMAFTYLISRLVCFVKSKIK
;
A
#
# COMPACT_ATOMS: atom_id res chain seq x y z
N MET A 1 -18.80 -24.75 -9.77
CA MET A 1 -18.31 -23.93 -10.92
C MET A 1 -18.81 -22.49 -10.92
N LYS A 2 -20.11 -22.18 -10.83
CA LYS A 2 -20.63 -20.79 -10.84
C LYS A 2 -19.95 -19.88 -9.79
N LYS A 3 -19.89 -20.28 -8.51
CA LYS A 3 -19.27 -19.48 -7.43
C LYS A 3 -17.79 -19.12 -7.70
N VAL A 4 -17.01 -20.05 -8.27
CA VAL A 4 -15.60 -19.80 -8.62
C VAL A 4 -15.48 -18.75 -9.71
N LYS A 5 -16.30 -18.84 -10.75
CA LYS A 5 -16.33 -17.86 -11.86
C LYS A 5 -16.73 -16.48 -11.37
N THR A 6 -17.77 -16.38 -10.53
CA THR A 6 -18.21 -15.09 -9.98
C THR A 6 -17.12 -14.41 -9.16
N LEU A 7 -16.45 -15.15 -8.25
CA LEU A 7 -15.36 -14.57 -7.42
C LEU A 7 -14.18 -14.11 -8.27
N ASN A 8 -13.77 -14.89 -9.30
CA ASN A 8 -12.69 -14.47 -10.17
C ASN A 8 -13.06 -13.29 -11.08
N LEU A 9 -14.33 -13.18 -11.48
CA LEU A 9 -14.81 -12.00 -12.23
C LEU A 9 -14.76 -10.75 -11.34
N LEU A 10 -15.26 -10.83 -10.12
CA LEU A 10 -15.18 -9.72 -9.16
C LEU A 10 -13.73 -9.35 -8.84
N ALA A 11 -12.86 -10.34 -8.64
CA ALA A 11 -11.43 -10.11 -8.43
C ALA A 11 -10.79 -9.42 -9.64
N LEU A 12 -11.12 -9.85 -10.86
CA LEU A 12 -10.65 -9.20 -12.09
C LEU A 12 -11.09 -7.74 -12.15
N ILE A 13 -12.37 -7.46 -11.90
CA ILE A 13 -12.90 -6.09 -11.92
C ILE A 13 -12.22 -5.21 -10.89
N VAL A 14 -12.14 -5.67 -9.63
CA VAL A 14 -11.55 -4.87 -8.55
C VAL A 14 -10.05 -4.65 -8.76
N ASN A 15 -9.30 -5.69 -9.16
CA ASN A 15 -7.87 -5.54 -9.43
C ASN A 15 -7.61 -4.58 -10.59
N THR A 16 -8.40 -4.63 -11.67
CA THR A 16 -8.30 -3.69 -12.78
C THR A 16 -8.65 -2.26 -12.33
N LEU A 17 -9.71 -2.10 -11.55
CA LEU A 17 -10.11 -0.80 -11.00
C LEU A 17 -8.99 -0.18 -10.15
N VAL A 18 -8.39 -0.94 -9.25
CA VAL A 18 -7.26 -0.45 -8.42
C VAL A 18 -6.11 0.02 -9.30
N VAL A 19 -5.71 -0.75 -10.32
CA VAL A 19 -4.64 -0.34 -11.25
C VAL A 19 -4.97 0.97 -11.96
N VAL A 20 -6.21 1.13 -12.44
CA VAL A 20 -6.65 2.37 -13.11
C VAL A 20 -6.64 3.55 -12.15
N LEU A 21 -7.19 3.39 -10.95
CA LEU A 21 -7.22 4.44 -9.93
C LEU A 21 -5.80 4.86 -9.51
N GLU A 22 -4.87 3.91 -9.42
CA GLU A 22 -3.48 4.21 -9.08
C GLU A 22 -2.76 4.98 -10.20
N ILE A 23 -2.97 4.60 -11.47
CA ILE A 23 -2.44 5.37 -12.61
C ILE A 23 -3.00 6.80 -12.58
N MET A 24 -4.28 6.98 -12.30
CA MET A 24 -4.88 8.31 -12.13
C MET A 24 -4.23 9.06 -10.96
N ALA A 25 -4.08 8.44 -9.80
CA ALA A 25 -3.46 9.05 -8.62
C ALA A 25 -2.04 9.55 -8.91
N ILE A 26 -1.23 8.71 -9.56
CA ILE A 26 0.15 9.07 -9.94
C ILE A 26 0.15 10.19 -11.00
N SER A 27 -0.79 10.17 -11.96
CA SER A 27 -0.85 11.21 -12.99
C SER A 27 -1.05 12.62 -12.43
N PHE A 28 -1.75 12.75 -11.30
CA PHE A 28 -1.93 14.05 -10.63
C PHE A 28 -0.61 14.70 -10.21
N PHE A 29 0.44 13.95 -9.90
CA PHE A 29 1.75 14.51 -9.56
C PHE A 29 2.50 15.09 -10.77
N PHE A 30 2.10 14.72 -11.99
CA PHE A 30 2.75 15.14 -13.25
C PHE A 30 1.91 16.14 -14.06
N THR A 31 0.70 16.45 -13.63
CA THR A 31 -0.17 17.44 -14.28
C THR A 31 -0.01 18.82 -13.65
N ARG A 32 0.07 19.88 -14.49
CA ARG A 32 0.33 21.27 -14.02
C ARG A 32 -0.78 21.89 -13.17
N ASP A 33 -2.03 21.42 -13.33
CA ASP A 33 -3.20 22.02 -12.66
C ASP A 33 -3.40 21.51 -11.23
N THR A 34 -2.68 20.50 -10.83
CA THR A 34 -2.73 19.96 -9.48
C THR A 34 -1.39 20.20 -8.79
N GLN A 35 -1.15 21.43 -8.32
CA GLN A 35 -0.25 21.57 -7.19
C GLN A 35 -0.84 20.68 -6.09
N SER A 36 -0.19 19.57 -5.83
CA SER A 36 -0.62 18.70 -4.74
C SER A 36 -0.72 19.59 -3.51
N VAL A 37 -1.73 19.35 -2.70
CA VAL A 37 -2.03 20.13 -1.49
C VAL A 37 -0.81 20.24 -0.56
N LEU A 38 0.22 19.40 -0.77
CA LEU A 38 1.49 19.35 -0.04
C LEU A 38 2.69 19.90 -0.84
N GLY A 39 2.49 20.55 -1.99
CA GLY A 39 3.60 21.02 -2.84
C GLY A 39 4.41 19.89 -3.49
N VAL A 40 3.91 18.65 -3.49
CA VAL A 40 4.56 17.48 -4.06
C VAL A 40 4.24 17.39 -5.54
N SER A 41 5.26 17.38 -6.40
CA SER A 41 5.08 17.29 -7.85
C SER A 41 6.15 16.41 -8.50
N GLY A 42 5.79 15.78 -9.61
CA GLY A 42 6.69 14.94 -10.39
C GLY A 42 7.29 13.81 -9.55
N PHE A 43 8.54 13.51 -9.79
CA PHE A 43 9.26 12.39 -9.14
C PHE A 43 9.44 12.53 -7.63
N THR A 44 9.16 13.71 -7.05
CA THR A 44 9.22 13.87 -5.58
C THR A 44 8.14 13.07 -4.84
N CYS A 45 7.07 12.66 -5.52
CA CYS A 45 6.04 11.80 -4.95
C CYS A 45 6.58 10.44 -4.47
N PHE A 46 7.64 9.91 -5.07
CA PHE A 46 8.29 8.65 -4.67
C PHE A 46 9.14 8.75 -3.40
N ARG A 47 9.22 9.92 -2.77
CA ARG A 47 9.79 10.07 -1.42
C ARG A 47 8.81 9.64 -0.33
N TYR A 48 7.52 9.53 -0.66
CA TYR A 48 6.47 9.24 0.30
C TYR A 48 6.10 7.76 0.29
N PHE A 49 6.11 7.16 1.46
CA PHE A 49 5.71 5.75 1.62
C PHE A 49 4.29 5.47 1.11
N THR A 50 3.40 6.45 1.20
CA THR A 50 2.05 6.36 0.65
C THR A 50 2.05 6.01 -0.83
N THR A 51 2.84 6.72 -1.63
CA THR A 51 2.96 6.48 -3.07
C THR A 51 3.56 5.10 -3.34
N ASP A 52 4.67 4.77 -2.68
CA ASP A 52 5.37 3.50 -2.89
C ASP A 52 4.51 2.30 -2.46
N SER A 53 3.81 2.40 -1.32
CA SER A 53 2.92 1.35 -0.83
C SER A 53 1.75 1.07 -1.79
N ASN A 54 1.16 2.10 -2.36
CA ASN A 54 0.08 1.98 -3.32
C ASN A 54 0.57 1.41 -4.66
N ILE A 55 1.74 1.82 -5.14
CA ILE A 55 2.36 1.22 -6.35
C ILE A 55 2.60 -0.28 -6.14
N ILE A 56 3.17 -0.69 -5.02
CA ILE A 56 3.39 -2.13 -4.72
C ILE A 56 2.05 -2.87 -4.67
N ALA A 57 1.00 -2.27 -4.10
CA ALA A 57 -0.33 -2.85 -4.08
C ALA A 57 -0.94 -2.97 -5.49
N ALA A 58 -0.80 -1.93 -6.33
CA ALA A 58 -1.25 -1.94 -7.72
C ALA A 58 -0.49 -2.98 -8.56
N LEU A 59 0.82 -3.13 -8.36
CA LEU A 59 1.60 -4.20 -8.98
C LEU A 59 1.10 -5.58 -8.55
N GLY A 60 0.76 -5.77 -7.26
CA GLY A 60 0.11 -6.97 -6.78
C GLY A 60 -1.23 -7.24 -7.48
N CYS A 61 -2.06 -6.21 -7.67
CA CYS A 61 -3.32 -6.30 -8.41
C CYS A 61 -3.09 -6.64 -9.89
N LEU A 62 -2.15 -5.96 -10.54
CA LEU A 62 -1.82 -6.15 -11.97
C LEU A 62 -1.38 -7.60 -12.24
N VAL A 63 -0.53 -8.15 -11.37
CA VAL A 63 -0.06 -9.53 -11.46
C VAL A 63 -1.21 -10.53 -11.29
N GLN A 64 -2.26 -10.21 -10.52
CA GLN A 64 -3.43 -11.08 -10.34
C GLN A 64 -4.31 -11.20 -11.59
N ILE A 65 -4.37 -10.15 -12.42
CA ILE A 65 -5.26 -10.06 -13.59
C ILE A 65 -5.15 -11.27 -14.53
N PRO A 66 -3.97 -11.67 -15.04
CA PRO A 66 -3.86 -12.81 -15.94
C PRO A 66 -4.30 -14.14 -15.28
N PHE A 67 -4.10 -14.31 -13.98
CA PHE A 67 -4.55 -15.51 -13.26
C PHE A 67 -6.07 -15.52 -13.08
N CYS A 68 -6.71 -14.37 -12.85
CA CYS A 68 -8.17 -14.23 -12.84
C CYS A 68 -8.76 -14.62 -14.21
N ILE A 69 -8.18 -14.12 -15.31
CA ILE A 69 -8.61 -14.45 -16.68
C ILE A 69 -8.45 -15.95 -16.95
N LYS A 70 -7.29 -16.55 -16.58
CA LYS A 70 -7.06 -17.99 -16.72
C LYS A 70 -8.09 -18.80 -15.95
N ALA A 71 -8.40 -18.40 -14.71
CA ALA A 71 -9.38 -19.05 -13.85
C ALA A 71 -10.81 -18.96 -14.40
N LEU A 72 -11.18 -17.84 -15.03
CA LEU A 72 -12.48 -17.69 -15.70
C LEU A 72 -12.63 -18.62 -16.90
N ARG A 73 -11.55 -18.84 -17.67
CA ARG A 73 -11.56 -19.73 -18.84
C ARG A 73 -11.51 -21.20 -18.45
N SER A 74 -10.61 -21.58 -17.52
CA SER A 74 -10.38 -22.99 -17.17
C SER A 74 -11.32 -23.50 -16.06
N GLY A 75 -11.95 -22.61 -15.30
CA GLY A 75 -12.71 -22.97 -14.10
C GLY A 75 -11.85 -23.38 -12.90
N LYS A 76 -10.51 -23.34 -13.04
CA LYS A 76 -9.54 -23.69 -12.00
C LYS A 76 -8.81 -22.46 -11.49
N ASN A 77 -8.62 -22.39 -10.19
CA ASN A 77 -7.91 -21.30 -9.55
C ASN A 77 -6.44 -21.71 -9.32
N GLU A 78 -5.57 -21.33 -10.22
CA GLU A 78 -4.13 -21.67 -10.20
C GLU A 78 -3.30 -20.39 -9.98
N LEU A 79 -3.34 -19.87 -8.74
CA LEU A 79 -2.58 -18.69 -8.36
C LEU A 79 -1.21 -19.11 -7.79
N PRO A 80 -0.08 -18.71 -8.40
CA PRO A 80 1.24 -18.98 -7.86
C PRO A 80 1.46 -18.33 -6.50
N ALA A 81 2.18 -19.00 -5.61
CA ALA A 81 2.44 -18.52 -4.26
C ALA A 81 3.14 -17.16 -4.23
N TRP A 82 4.05 -16.88 -5.18
CA TRP A 82 4.74 -15.60 -5.27
C TRP A 82 3.79 -14.44 -5.63
N ALA A 83 2.84 -14.67 -6.56
CA ALA A 83 1.86 -13.66 -6.95
C ALA A 83 0.92 -13.32 -5.79
N ASN A 84 0.47 -14.34 -5.06
CA ASN A 84 -0.34 -14.15 -3.86
C ASN A 84 0.45 -13.43 -2.75
N LYS A 85 1.75 -13.73 -2.59
CA LYS A 85 2.62 -13.07 -1.63
C LYS A 85 2.84 -11.59 -1.98
N LEU A 86 3.06 -11.25 -3.26
CA LEU A 86 3.18 -9.85 -3.70
C LEU A 86 1.91 -9.06 -3.36
N LYS A 87 0.74 -9.62 -3.66
CA LYS A 87 -0.55 -9.01 -3.32
C LYS A 87 -0.71 -8.85 -1.80
N TYR A 88 -0.33 -9.85 -1.02
CA TYR A 88 -0.33 -9.78 0.44
C TYR A 88 0.55 -8.65 0.96
N VAL A 89 1.79 -8.54 0.48
CA VAL A 89 2.71 -7.46 0.85
C VAL A 89 2.06 -6.12 0.55
N GLY A 90 1.60 -5.88 -0.68
CA GLY A 90 0.90 -4.65 -1.05
C GLY A 90 -0.30 -4.34 -0.15
N THR A 91 -1.11 -5.37 0.16
CA THR A 91 -2.27 -5.22 1.08
C THR A 91 -1.83 -4.74 2.47
N VAL A 92 -0.78 -5.32 3.04
CA VAL A 92 -0.26 -4.90 4.35
C VAL A 92 0.25 -3.46 4.31
N LEU A 93 1.00 -3.09 3.26
CA LEU A 93 1.57 -1.75 3.13
C LEU A 93 0.49 -0.67 3.03
N VAL A 94 -0.53 -0.88 2.19
CA VAL A 94 -1.64 0.10 2.10
C VAL A 94 -2.53 0.10 3.33
N THR A 95 -2.64 -1.03 4.06
CA THR A 95 -3.32 -1.07 5.36
C THR A 95 -2.57 -0.21 6.37
N LEU A 96 -1.25 -0.32 6.43
CA LEU A 96 -0.40 0.53 7.27
C LEU A 96 -0.61 2.01 6.92
N THR A 97 -0.50 2.37 5.64
CA THR A 97 -0.72 3.74 5.16
C THR A 97 -2.10 4.27 5.55
N MET A 98 -3.16 3.50 5.30
CA MET A 98 -4.53 3.89 5.65
C MET A 98 -4.71 4.11 7.16
N LEU A 99 -4.15 3.24 7.99
CA LEU A 99 -4.24 3.40 9.46
C LEU A 99 -3.48 4.63 9.94
N VAL A 100 -2.28 4.90 9.42
CA VAL A 100 -1.52 6.11 9.74
C VAL A 100 -2.29 7.36 9.33
N VAL A 101 -2.90 7.36 8.14
CA VAL A 101 -3.72 8.49 7.68
C VAL A 101 -4.92 8.71 8.58
N VAL A 102 -5.70 7.67 8.83
CA VAL A 102 -6.96 7.79 9.60
C VAL A 102 -6.70 8.10 11.08
N CYS A 103 -5.70 7.45 11.69
CA CYS A 103 -5.46 7.55 13.13
C CYS A 103 -4.52 8.70 13.52
N TYR A 104 -3.69 9.17 12.59
CA TYR A 104 -2.68 10.20 12.89
C TYR A 104 -2.81 11.44 12.00
N LEU A 105 -2.76 11.30 10.67
CA LEU A 105 -2.71 12.47 9.78
C LEU A 105 -4.04 13.24 9.72
N ILE A 106 -5.18 12.57 9.66
CA ILE A 106 -6.49 13.25 9.65
C ILE A 106 -6.71 14.06 10.93
N PRO A 107 -6.48 13.54 12.15
CA PRO A 107 -6.57 14.33 13.38
C PRO A 107 -5.65 15.55 13.43
N VAL A 108 -4.45 15.45 12.84
CA VAL A 108 -3.44 16.52 12.90
C VAL A 108 -3.60 17.54 11.77
N GLN A 109 -3.88 17.09 10.55
CA GLN A 109 -3.85 17.92 9.33
C GLN A 109 -5.25 18.20 8.73
N GLY A 110 -6.27 17.53 9.21
CA GLY A 110 -7.65 17.68 8.76
C GLY A 110 -8.03 16.78 7.59
N VAL A 111 -9.34 16.50 7.47
CA VAL A 111 -9.93 15.62 6.44
C VAL A 111 -9.74 16.18 5.03
N GLY A 112 -9.89 17.50 4.86
CA GLY A 112 -9.84 18.14 3.55
C GLY A 112 -8.53 17.88 2.81
N LEU A 113 -7.40 17.92 3.52
CA LEU A 113 -6.09 17.63 2.95
C LEU A 113 -5.99 16.18 2.46
N MET A 114 -6.54 15.25 3.23
CA MET A 114 -6.45 13.82 2.96
C MET A 114 -7.42 13.33 1.89
N THR A 115 -8.39 14.16 1.50
CA THR A 115 -9.38 13.83 0.47
C THR A 115 -9.19 14.61 -0.83
N ALA A 116 -8.19 15.49 -0.90
CA ALA A 116 -7.94 16.29 -2.09
C ALA A 116 -7.01 15.59 -3.09
N SER A 117 -7.27 15.79 -4.39
CA SER A 117 -6.39 15.37 -5.50
C SER A 117 -5.96 13.89 -5.40
N SER A 118 -4.66 13.60 -5.56
CA SER A 118 -4.10 12.25 -5.45
C SER A 118 -4.38 11.57 -4.11
N ASN A 119 -4.48 12.34 -3.01
CA ASN A 119 -4.69 11.80 -1.68
C ASN A 119 -6.03 11.05 -1.53
N LEU A 120 -7.08 11.49 -2.25
CA LEU A 120 -8.35 10.76 -2.29
C LEU A 120 -8.17 9.30 -2.75
N TYR A 121 -7.39 9.11 -3.79
CA TYR A 121 -7.13 7.79 -4.35
C TYR A 121 -6.21 6.97 -3.45
N LEU A 122 -5.07 7.55 -3.04
CA LEU A 122 -4.02 6.86 -2.31
C LEU A 122 -4.41 6.51 -0.86
N HIS A 123 -5.34 7.24 -0.25
CA HIS A 123 -5.70 7.06 1.16
C HIS A 123 -7.12 6.49 1.37
N ILE A 124 -8.06 6.85 0.50
CA ILE A 124 -9.48 6.57 0.72
C ILE A 124 -10.02 5.50 -0.23
N LEU A 125 -9.64 5.52 -1.51
CA LEU A 125 -10.24 4.62 -2.51
C LEU A 125 -9.43 3.34 -2.71
N CYS A 126 -8.13 3.43 -3.01
CA CYS A 126 -7.31 2.25 -3.32
C CYS A 126 -7.12 1.31 -2.12
N PRO A 127 -6.75 1.76 -0.91
CA PRO A 127 -6.48 0.85 0.20
C PRO A 127 -7.66 -0.06 0.57
N PRO A 128 -8.90 0.42 0.77
CA PRO A 128 -10.04 -0.47 1.07
C PRO A 128 -10.32 -1.48 -0.04
N LEU A 129 -10.21 -1.07 -1.32
CA LEU A 129 -10.42 -1.97 -2.46
C LEU A 129 -9.38 -3.09 -2.48
N VAL A 130 -8.10 -2.78 -2.23
CA VAL A 130 -7.02 -3.77 -2.14
C VAL A 130 -7.25 -4.73 -0.99
N ILE A 131 -7.59 -4.22 0.20
CA ILE A 131 -7.84 -5.02 1.40
C ILE A 131 -9.01 -5.98 1.17
N LEU A 132 -10.15 -5.46 0.70
CA LEU A 132 -11.35 -6.27 0.45
C LEU A 132 -11.12 -7.30 -0.66
N SER A 133 -10.46 -6.90 -1.75
CA SER A 133 -10.09 -7.83 -2.84
C SER A 133 -9.26 -8.98 -2.28
N PHE A 134 -8.17 -8.68 -1.57
CA PHE A 134 -7.29 -9.70 -1.03
C PHE A 134 -8.01 -10.62 -0.04
N LEU A 135 -8.76 -10.07 0.91
CA LEU A 135 -9.40 -10.86 1.96
C LEU A 135 -10.54 -11.73 1.43
N LEU A 136 -11.41 -11.19 0.55
CA LEU A 136 -12.67 -11.81 0.20
C LEU A 136 -12.64 -12.55 -1.16
N LEU A 137 -11.90 -12.05 -2.13
CA LEU A 137 -11.99 -12.53 -3.51
C LEU A 137 -10.85 -13.48 -3.90
N GLU A 138 -9.66 -13.29 -3.35
CA GLU A 138 -8.49 -14.09 -3.69
C GLU A 138 -8.35 -15.34 -2.81
N LYS A 139 -7.91 -16.45 -3.41
CA LYS A 139 -7.88 -17.76 -2.73
C LYS A 139 -6.50 -18.26 -2.32
N GLY A 140 -5.47 -17.47 -2.53
CA GLY A 140 -4.10 -17.87 -2.19
C GLY A 140 -3.88 -18.07 -0.68
N GLU A 141 -3.01 -19.00 -0.33
CA GLU A 141 -2.58 -19.21 1.06
C GLU A 141 -1.43 -18.28 1.43
N ILE A 142 -1.46 -17.77 2.65
CA ILE A 142 -0.38 -16.98 3.26
C ILE A 142 0.09 -17.70 4.51
N LYS A 143 1.40 -17.86 4.62
CA LYS A 143 2.04 -18.50 5.79
C LYS A 143 2.39 -17.42 6.82
N LYS A 144 2.40 -17.78 8.09
CA LYS A 144 2.78 -16.87 9.20
C LYS A 144 4.13 -16.19 8.98
N ARG A 145 5.11 -16.89 8.39
CA ARG A 145 6.45 -16.35 8.07
C ARG A 145 6.43 -15.30 6.97
N ASP A 146 5.37 -15.25 6.14
CA ASP A 146 5.28 -14.28 5.06
C ASP A 146 5.09 -12.84 5.60
N ALA A 147 4.73 -12.68 6.88
CA ALA A 147 4.70 -11.41 7.57
C ALA A 147 6.07 -10.67 7.53
N LEU A 148 7.16 -11.41 7.49
CA LEU A 148 8.52 -10.82 7.42
C LEU A 148 8.78 -10.10 6.09
N TRP A 149 8.10 -10.47 4.99
CA TRP A 149 8.26 -9.79 3.71
C TRP A 149 7.72 -8.36 3.75
N SER A 150 6.54 -8.18 4.33
CA SER A 150 5.96 -6.82 4.47
C SER A 150 6.79 -5.96 5.41
N THR A 151 7.22 -6.54 6.55
CA THR A 151 8.09 -5.83 7.50
C THR A 151 9.44 -5.48 6.87
N GLY A 152 10.04 -6.40 6.09
CA GLY A 152 11.28 -6.15 5.36
C GLY A 152 11.14 -5.03 4.31
N THR A 153 10.01 -4.95 3.63
CA THR A 153 9.75 -3.86 2.68
C THR A 153 9.68 -2.50 3.37
N VAL A 154 8.97 -2.41 4.51
CA VAL A 154 8.94 -1.18 5.32
C VAL A 154 10.31 -0.85 5.89
N LEU A 155 11.10 -1.87 6.30
CA LEU A 155 12.47 -1.68 6.79
C LEU A 155 13.36 -1.02 5.73
N ILE A 156 13.29 -1.48 4.47
CA ILE A 156 14.06 -0.88 3.36
C ILE A 156 13.69 0.59 3.21
N TYR A 157 12.40 0.92 3.16
CA TYR A 157 11.97 2.31 3.09
C TYR A 157 12.44 3.13 4.31
N ALA A 158 12.29 2.61 5.51
CA ALA A 158 12.68 3.28 6.75
C ALA A 158 14.19 3.58 6.79
N ILE A 159 15.04 2.66 6.30
CA ILE A 159 16.49 2.89 6.20
C ILE A 159 16.77 4.03 5.21
N VAL A 160 16.15 4.03 4.03
CA VAL A 160 16.30 5.11 3.05
C VAL A 160 15.85 6.44 3.63
N TYR A 161 14.68 6.46 4.29
CA TYR A 161 14.16 7.66 4.95
C TYR A 161 15.13 8.21 6.00
N LEU A 162 15.66 7.35 6.89
CA LEU A 162 16.61 7.76 7.91
C LEU A 162 17.92 8.30 7.32
N ILE A 163 18.45 7.66 6.28
CA ILE A 163 19.64 8.16 5.58
C ILE A 163 19.35 9.56 5.01
N MET A 164 18.24 9.75 4.32
CA MET A 164 17.92 11.01 3.66
C MET A 164 17.56 12.12 4.63
N VAL A 165 16.85 11.82 5.73
CA VAL A 165 16.37 12.82 6.70
C VAL A 165 17.40 13.08 7.80
N VAL A 166 17.99 12.01 8.38
CA VAL A 166 18.83 12.14 9.56
C VAL A 166 20.31 12.24 9.22
N ALA A 167 20.81 11.37 8.32
CA ALA A 167 22.24 11.33 8.03
C ALA A 167 22.68 12.41 7.04
N ILE A 168 21.90 12.66 5.98
CA ILE A 168 22.20 13.68 4.96
C ILE A 168 21.59 15.01 5.38
N GLY A 169 20.27 15.03 5.63
CA GLY A 169 19.52 16.22 5.99
C GLY A 169 19.24 17.17 4.82
N PRO A 170 18.24 18.07 4.94
CA PRO A 170 17.80 18.94 3.85
C PRO A 170 18.89 19.91 3.37
N ASP A 171 19.76 20.38 4.26
CA ASP A 171 20.84 21.33 3.93
C ASP A 171 21.92 20.71 3.01
N LYS A 172 22.02 19.40 2.97
CA LYS A 172 22.99 18.64 2.13
C LYS A 172 22.31 17.91 0.98
N GLY A 173 21.07 18.25 0.63
CA GLY A 173 20.33 17.64 -0.47
C GLY A 173 19.52 16.38 -0.06
N GLY A 174 19.41 16.10 1.22
CA GLY A 174 18.51 15.08 1.77
C GLY A 174 17.04 15.52 1.75
N TRP A 175 16.21 14.78 2.45
CA TRP A 175 14.77 15.06 2.52
C TRP A 175 14.42 15.88 3.77
N PRO A 176 13.41 16.77 3.71
CA PRO A 176 12.80 17.29 4.91
C PRO A 176 12.09 16.16 5.69
N ASP A 177 11.97 16.32 6.99
CA ASP A 177 11.24 15.38 7.85
C ASP A 177 9.71 15.59 7.72
N PHE A 178 9.15 15.16 6.59
CA PHE A 178 7.73 15.36 6.28
C PHE A 178 6.76 14.48 7.10
N TYR A 179 7.29 13.53 7.89
CA TYR A 179 6.50 12.75 8.85
C TYR A 179 6.68 13.21 10.30
N ASN A 180 7.58 14.16 10.55
CA ASN A 180 7.97 14.62 11.90
C ASN A 180 8.44 13.47 12.81
N PHE A 181 9.13 12.49 12.24
CA PHE A 181 9.63 11.31 12.99
C PHE A 181 10.92 11.60 13.72
N ASN A 182 11.63 12.65 13.34
CA ASN A 182 12.90 13.06 13.96
C ASN A 182 12.78 14.32 14.81
N ASP A 183 11.59 14.78 15.13
CA ASP A 183 11.43 15.90 16.05
C ASP A 183 12.05 15.54 17.41
N ASN A 184 12.94 16.41 17.93
CA ASN A 184 13.70 16.18 19.15
C ASN A 184 14.46 14.82 19.19
N ASN A 185 14.98 14.32 18.06
CA ASN A 185 15.67 13.04 17.93
C ASN A 185 14.81 11.81 18.28
N THR A 186 13.52 11.88 18.04
CA THR A 186 12.57 10.78 18.36
C THR A 186 12.57 9.64 17.35
N TRP A 187 13.31 9.75 16.24
CA TRP A 187 13.34 8.74 15.18
C TRP A 187 13.56 7.28 15.65
N PRO A 188 14.37 6.94 16.71
CA PRO A 188 14.53 5.55 17.10
C PRO A 188 13.24 4.92 17.61
N TYR A 189 12.41 5.69 18.30
CA TYR A 189 11.12 5.23 18.82
C TYR A 189 10.12 5.01 17.67
N PHE A 190 10.06 5.94 16.72
CA PHE A 190 9.22 5.80 15.52
C PHE A 190 9.67 4.61 14.66
N PHE A 191 10.98 4.42 14.48
CA PHE A 191 11.52 3.29 13.73
C PHE A 191 11.10 1.95 14.34
N VAL A 192 11.34 1.74 15.62
CA VAL A 192 10.97 0.50 16.31
C VAL A 192 9.45 0.32 16.33
N GLY A 193 8.71 1.39 16.63
CA GLY A 193 7.25 1.39 16.65
C GLY A 193 6.66 1.00 15.29
N MET A 194 7.14 1.57 14.19
CA MET A 194 6.68 1.27 12.84
C MET A 194 6.99 -0.16 12.43
N MET A 195 8.17 -0.70 12.80
CA MET A 195 8.50 -2.11 12.53
C MET A 195 7.56 -3.05 13.28
N ALA A 196 7.36 -2.82 14.57
CA ALA A 196 6.46 -3.62 15.40
C ALA A 196 5.01 -3.53 14.88
N PHE A 197 4.53 -2.33 14.56
CA PHE A 197 3.18 -2.10 14.06
C PHE A 197 2.95 -2.77 12.70
N THR A 198 3.92 -2.66 11.77
CA THR A 198 3.85 -3.35 10.48
C THR A 198 3.79 -4.86 10.65
N TYR A 199 4.62 -5.43 11.53
CA TYR A 199 4.58 -6.86 11.80
C TYR A 199 3.23 -7.31 12.37
N LEU A 200 2.65 -6.54 13.31
CA LEU A 200 1.33 -6.82 13.89
C LEU A 200 0.22 -6.76 12.82
N ILE A 201 0.21 -5.73 11.96
CA ILE A 201 -0.75 -5.64 10.83
C ILE A 201 -0.58 -6.86 9.91
N SER A 202 0.65 -7.20 9.56
CA SER A 202 0.94 -8.37 8.72
C SER A 202 0.36 -9.66 9.31
N ARG A 203 0.56 -9.87 10.61
CA ARG A 203 0.02 -11.04 11.32
C ARG A 203 -1.51 -11.02 11.40
N LEU A 204 -2.10 -9.84 11.60
CA LEU A 204 -3.55 -9.64 11.63
C LEU A 204 -4.17 -9.96 10.26
N VAL A 205 -3.63 -9.42 9.17
CA VAL A 205 -4.11 -9.71 7.81
C VAL A 205 -4.00 -11.21 7.49
N CYS A 206 -2.90 -11.85 7.87
CA CYS A 206 -2.73 -13.29 7.72
C CYS A 206 -3.77 -14.09 8.53
N PHE A 207 -4.01 -13.69 9.77
CA PHE A 207 -5.00 -14.31 10.65
C PHE A 207 -6.43 -14.17 10.09
N VAL A 208 -6.84 -12.94 9.75
CA VAL A 208 -8.17 -12.67 9.16
C VAL A 208 -8.36 -13.48 7.88
N LYS A 209 -7.35 -13.48 6.99
CA LYS A 209 -7.39 -14.27 5.75
C LYS A 209 -7.60 -15.76 6.01
N SER A 210 -6.98 -16.30 7.06
CA SER A 210 -7.13 -17.73 7.42
C SER A 210 -8.51 -18.08 7.96
N LYS A 211 -9.29 -17.11 8.45
CA LYS A 211 -10.63 -17.32 9.01
C LYS A 211 -11.76 -17.15 7.98
N ILE A 212 -11.51 -16.43 6.90
CA ILE A 212 -12.51 -16.17 5.83
C ILE A 212 -12.57 -17.31 4.80
N LYS A 213 -11.68 -18.29 4.85
CA LYS A 213 -11.63 -19.45 3.95
C LYS A 213 -12.83 -20.39 4.02
#